data_6ff8e10e898d61410eed07f40d6530d1
#
_entry.id   6ff8e10e898d61410eed07f40d6530d1
#
_cell.length_a   1.000
_cell.length_b   1.000
_cell.length_c   1.000
_cell.angle_alpha   90.00
_cell.angle_beta   90.00
_cell.angle_gamma   90.00
#
_symmetry.space_group_name_H-M   'P 1'
#
loop_
_entity.id
_entity.type
_entity.pdbx_description
1 polymer ?
#
loop_
_entity_poly.entity_id
_entity_poly.type
_entity_poly.pdbx_seq_one_letter_code
_entity_poly.pdbx_strand_id
1 'polypeptide(L)'
;MPPIDTASVPGETHIVRNQPPEFGPCDLWAIDPALRDAVMREGGDAFVAHLHAYGRLAGDALYRASFDAHRDRPRLRSHDRFGHRIDTVEFHPAYHEIMASAIAHGVAGLSWAPQAWALPAPGAHVARAALSYLHHQAEPGSSCPLTMTHAAVPALRREPALSAWADKAAAAHYDRRDLPIAEKSGVTIGMGMTEKQGGSDVRSNETAARPLGGDEYALTGHKWFFSAPMSDGFLVLAQAPGGLSCFLMPRRLDDGAKNAFALQRLKDKLGDWSNASSEVEFARARAWRVGEEGRGVSVIIEMVMLTRLDCMLGSAAEMRMALLQALHHCRHRVAFGRRLIEQPLMRNVLADLAIESEAATAFALRVAGAVDRTPQDAHEAAFARIATAIGKFWICKRAPAFVNEAQECLGGVGYVEESILPRLYRQAPLNSIWEGSGNIQCLDVLRALQREPATLQALRAELAAAAGRHPAFDAAADAALAAVAALGAQDPDAAAQAGARRLVEGLALTLQAAVLLRGHSPLADAFCRSRLDGGRGAVFGTLAAADDIDSALARIGG
;
A
#
# COMPACT_ATOMS: atom_id res chain seq x y z
N MET A 1 -44.59 -27.24 -7.31
CA MET A 1 -44.36 -25.83 -6.93
C MET A 1 -44.88 -25.67 -5.51
N PRO A 2 -44.12 -25.16 -4.55
CA PRO A 2 -44.71 -24.76 -3.26
C PRO A 2 -45.69 -23.60 -3.51
N PRO A 3 -46.73 -23.46 -2.68
CA PRO A 3 -47.67 -22.37 -2.82
C PRO A 3 -46.96 -21.04 -2.69
N ILE A 4 -47.28 -20.12 -3.59
CA ILE A 4 -46.78 -18.71 -3.51
C ILE A 4 -47.54 -18.09 -2.34
N ASP A 5 -46.78 -17.72 -1.30
CA ASP A 5 -47.32 -16.92 -0.20
C ASP A 5 -47.64 -15.50 -0.79
N THR A 6 -48.89 -15.18 -0.88
CA THR A 6 -49.43 -13.97 -1.53
C THR A 6 -49.49 -12.77 -0.59
N ALA A 7 -48.85 -12.81 0.56
CA ALA A 7 -48.65 -11.62 1.42
C ALA A 7 -47.56 -10.71 0.83
N SER A 8 -47.80 -10.15 -0.37
CA SER A 8 -46.90 -9.18 -0.98
C SER A 8 -47.12 -7.81 -0.37
N VAL A 9 -46.01 -7.16 0.01
CA VAL A 9 -46.00 -5.72 0.29
C VAL A 9 -46.45 -4.98 -0.97
N PRO A 10 -47.30 -3.95 -0.90
CA PRO A 10 -47.71 -3.20 -2.08
C PRO A 10 -46.50 -2.71 -2.90
N GLY A 11 -46.40 -3.11 -4.15
CA GLY A 11 -45.27 -2.81 -5.04
C GLY A 11 -44.31 -3.98 -5.29
N GLU A 12 -44.40 -5.10 -4.57
CA GLU A 12 -43.64 -6.31 -4.86
C GLU A 12 -44.37 -7.21 -5.88
N THR A 13 -43.68 -7.57 -6.93
CA THR A 13 -44.22 -8.42 -8.02
C THR A 13 -43.65 -9.83 -7.97
N HIS A 14 -42.65 -10.09 -7.12
CA HIS A 14 -41.91 -11.36 -7.06
C HIS A 14 -41.24 -11.55 -5.69
N ILE A 15 -40.83 -12.77 -5.41
CA ILE A 15 -40.01 -13.12 -4.24
C ILE A 15 -38.54 -13.06 -4.69
N VAL A 16 -37.70 -12.32 -3.95
CA VAL A 16 -36.25 -12.25 -4.16
C VAL A 16 -35.63 -13.62 -3.88
N ARG A 17 -34.89 -14.16 -4.84
CA ARG A 17 -34.23 -15.47 -4.74
C ARG A 17 -32.85 -15.42 -5.39
N ASN A 18 -32.00 -16.41 -5.04
CA ASN A 18 -30.67 -16.60 -5.66
C ASN A 18 -29.76 -15.37 -5.54
N GLN A 19 -29.86 -14.65 -4.44
CA GLN A 19 -28.93 -13.58 -4.08
C GLN A 19 -27.95 -14.08 -3.02
N PRO A 20 -26.65 -13.76 -3.14
CA PRO A 20 -25.70 -14.01 -2.06
C PRO A 20 -26.09 -13.21 -0.80
N PRO A 21 -25.83 -13.74 0.41
CA PRO A 21 -25.90 -12.94 1.63
C PRO A 21 -24.85 -11.82 1.60
N GLU A 22 -24.97 -10.84 2.48
CA GLU A 22 -23.92 -9.84 2.66
C GLU A 22 -22.58 -10.49 3.00
N PHE A 23 -21.47 -9.88 2.54
CA PHE A 23 -20.14 -10.33 2.91
C PHE A 23 -19.79 -9.88 4.34
N GLY A 24 -19.34 -10.82 5.15
CA GLY A 24 -18.99 -10.58 6.55
C GLY A 24 -20.19 -10.69 7.52
N PRO A 25 -19.96 -10.47 8.83
CA PRO A 25 -18.67 -10.26 9.48
C PRO A 25 -17.73 -11.47 9.37
N CYS A 26 -16.42 -11.22 9.26
CA CYS A 26 -15.42 -12.28 9.19
C CYS A 26 -14.10 -11.83 9.86
N ASP A 27 -13.23 -12.79 10.15
CA ASP A 27 -11.85 -12.50 10.56
C ASP A 27 -10.94 -12.57 9.32
N LEU A 28 -10.56 -11.42 8.76
CA LEU A 28 -9.73 -11.34 7.55
C LEU A 28 -8.34 -11.99 7.72
N TRP A 29 -7.82 -12.05 8.95
CA TRP A 29 -6.60 -12.80 9.24
C TRP A 29 -6.84 -14.32 9.16
N ALA A 30 -7.91 -14.81 9.79
CA ALA A 30 -8.18 -16.24 9.87
C ALA A 30 -8.47 -16.87 8.50
N ILE A 31 -9.14 -16.13 7.61
CA ILE A 31 -9.52 -16.62 6.26
C ILE A 31 -8.46 -16.37 5.20
N ASP A 32 -7.26 -15.88 5.57
CA ASP A 32 -6.15 -15.64 4.63
C ASP A 32 -4.94 -16.54 4.94
N PRO A 33 -4.90 -17.76 4.38
CA PRO A 33 -3.77 -18.65 4.60
C PRO A 33 -2.45 -18.10 4.01
N ALA A 34 -2.49 -17.34 2.91
CA ALA A 34 -1.29 -16.76 2.30
C ALA A 34 -0.64 -15.71 3.23
N LEU A 35 -1.45 -14.85 3.84
CA LEU A 35 -0.98 -13.87 4.82
C LEU A 35 -0.38 -14.55 6.05
N ARG A 36 -1.08 -15.54 6.61
CA ARG A 36 -0.61 -16.28 7.80
C ARG A 36 0.73 -16.96 7.56
N ASP A 37 0.85 -17.73 6.47
CA ASP A 37 2.08 -18.44 6.14
C ASP A 37 3.24 -17.47 5.90
N ALA A 38 2.98 -16.34 5.23
CA ALA A 38 3.98 -15.31 5.00
C ALA A 38 4.45 -14.65 6.30
N VAL A 39 3.53 -14.28 7.19
CA VAL A 39 3.87 -13.69 8.50
C VAL A 39 4.67 -14.67 9.36
N MET A 40 4.27 -15.94 9.43
CA MET A 40 5.00 -16.96 10.18
C MET A 40 6.41 -17.16 9.61
N ARG A 41 6.54 -17.26 8.28
CA ARG A 41 7.84 -17.41 7.60
C ARG A 41 8.79 -16.26 7.88
N GLU A 42 8.28 -15.04 7.97
CA GLU A 42 9.10 -13.84 8.16
C GLU A 42 9.33 -13.46 9.63
N GLY A 43 8.85 -14.28 10.60
CA GLY A 43 9.13 -14.10 12.04
C GLY A 43 8.09 -13.26 12.80
N GLY A 44 6.85 -13.19 12.29
CA GLY A 44 5.75 -12.47 12.95
C GLY A 44 4.88 -13.32 13.87
N ASP A 45 5.32 -14.51 14.29
CA ASP A 45 4.55 -15.48 15.08
C ASP A 45 4.10 -14.91 16.44
N ALA A 46 4.91 -14.10 17.09
CA ALA A 46 4.58 -13.46 18.36
C ALA A 46 3.38 -12.51 18.28
N PHE A 47 2.98 -12.09 17.08
CA PHE A 47 1.93 -11.10 16.84
C PHE A 47 0.58 -11.70 16.44
N VAL A 48 0.46 -13.01 16.32
CA VAL A 48 -0.74 -13.71 15.81
C VAL A 48 -2.02 -13.29 16.53
N ALA A 49 -2.01 -13.22 17.86
CA ALA A 49 -3.19 -12.82 18.63
C ALA A 49 -3.63 -11.37 18.32
N HIS A 50 -2.66 -10.47 18.13
CA HIS A 50 -2.90 -9.07 17.78
C HIS A 50 -3.47 -8.94 16.36
N LEU A 51 -2.94 -9.72 15.40
CA LEU A 51 -3.41 -9.77 14.02
C LEU A 51 -4.82 -10.35 13.90
N HIS A 52 -5.15 -11.39 14.69
CA HIS A 52 -6.52 -11.89 14.82
C HIS A 52 -7.50 -10.82 15.32
N ALA A 53 -7.10 -10.10 16.37
CA ALA A 53 -7.96 -9.04 16.93
C ALA A 53 -8.27 -7.97 15.87
N TYR A 54 -7.25 -7.55 15.14
CA TYR A 54 -7.43 -6.56 14.08
C TYR A 54 -8.14 -7.10 12.85
N GLY A 55 -7.90 -8.35 12.47
CA GLY A 55 -8.58 -9.03 11.36
C GLY A 55 -10.10 -9.09 11.53
N ARG A 56 -10.57 -9.31 12.76
CA ARG A 56 -12.01 -9.24 13.10
C ARG A 56 -12.57 -7.83 12.97
N LEU A 57 -11.84 -6.81 13.44
CA LEU A 57 -12.26 -5.42 13.29
C LEU A 57 -12.32 -4.99 11.81
N ALA A 58 -11.28 -5.33 11.04
CA ALA A 58 -11.19 -5.00 9.62
C ALA A 58 -12.27 -5.72 8.78
N GLY A 59 -12.62 -6.96 9.13
CA GLY A 59 -13.65 -7.74 8.43
C GLY A 59 -15.09 -7.50 8.91
N ASP A 60 -15.31 -6.56 9.82
CA ASP A 60 -16.63 -6.24 10.36
C ASP A 60 -16.83 -4.73 10.52
N ALA A 61 -16.51 -4.15 11.67
CA ALA A 61 -16.82 -2.78 12.01
C ALA A 61 -16.17 -1.78 11.04
N LEU A 62 -14.87 -1.94 10.73
CA LEU A 62 -14.16 -1.03 9.82
C LEU A 62 -14.63 -1.20 8.37
N TYR A 63 -14.91 -2.43 7.94
CA TYR A 63 -15.48 -2.70 6.62
C TYR A 63 -16.80 -1.95 6.43
N ARG A 64 -17.74 -2.04 7.40
CA ARG A 64 -19.01 -1.32 7.33
C ARG A 64 -18.84 0.19 7.38
N ALA A 65 -18.04 0.71 8.33
CA ALA A 65 -17.77 2.14 8.46
C ALA A 65 -17.14 2.76 7.20
N SER A 66 -16.40 1.96 6.44
CA SER A 66 -15.72 2.42 5.23
C SER A 66 -16.68 2.86 4.12
N PHE A 67 -17.88 2.30 4.03
CA PHE A 67 -18.88 2.72 3.05
C PHE A 67 -19.36 4.15 3.33
N ASP A 68 -19.57 4.51 4.58
CA ASP A 68 -19.98 5.85 4.97
C ASP A 68 -18.86 6.86 4.78
N ALA A 69 -17.62 6.51 5.21
CA ALA A 69 -16.44 7.35 5.01
C ALA A 69 -16.17 7.63 3.52
N HIS A 70 -16.49 6.68 2.65
CA HIS A 70 -16.29 6.79 1.20
C HIS A 70 -17.41 7.58 0.51
N ARG A 71 -18.67 7.38 0.94
CA ARG A 71 -19.84 8.04 0.37
C ARG A 71 -19.87 9.54 0.65
N ASP A 72 -19.55 9.95 1.88
CA ASP A 72 -19.47 11.37 2.28
C ASP A 72 -18.02 11.85 2.25
N ARG A 73 -17.60 12.32 1.07
CA ARG A 73 -16.23 12.77 0.81
C ARG A 73 -15.83 13.97 1.67
N PRO A 74 -14.53 14.12 2.00
CA PRO A 74 -14.00 15.27 2.72
C PRO A 74 -14.37 16.61 2.05
N ARG A 75 -14.65 17.62 2.85
CA ARG A 75 -15.02 18.97 2.39
C ARG A 75 -14.10 20.02 2.97
N LEU A 76 -13.57 20.89 2.13
CA LEU A 76 -12.77 22.03 2.56
C LEU A 76 -13.66 23.19 2.99
N ARG A 77 -13.48 23.63 4.23
CA ARG A 77 -13.93 24.93 4.72
C ARG A 77 -12.74 25.88 4.76
N SER A 78 -12.57 26.69 3.73
CA SER A 78 -11.46 27.63 3.61
C SER A 78 -11.58 28.82 4.56
N HIS A 79 -12.80 29.30 4.82
CA HIS A 79 -13.09 30.46 5.66
C HIS A 79 -14.23 30.19 6.66
N ASP A 80 -14.20 30.89 7.78
CA ASP A 80 -15.32 30.95 8.71
C ASP A 80 -16.42 31.93 8.23
N ARG A 81 -17.51 32.06 8.98
CA ARG A 81 -18.62 32.96 8.64
C ARG A 81 -18.26 34.44 8.68
N PHE A 82 -17.10 34.80 9.26
CA PHE A 82 -16.64 36.17 9.38
C PHE A 82 -15.58 36.53 8.33
N GLY A 83 -15.20 35.57 7.47
CA GLY A 83 -14.19 35.74 6.42
C GLY A 83 -12.76 35.43 6.87
N HIS A 84 -12.52 34.95 8.10
CA HIS A 84 -11.19 34.51 8.50
C HIS A 84 -10.85 33.16 7.86
N ARG A 85 -9.62 33.06 7.36
CA ARG A 85 -9.14 31.81 6.74
C ARG A 85 -8.84 30.76 7.82
N ILE A 86 -9.53 29.62 7.75
CA ILE A 86 -9.41 28.51 8.70
C ILE A 86 -8.78 27.26 8.10
N ASP A 87 -8.99 27.00 6.80
CA ASP A 87 -8.48 25.82 6.06
C ASP A 87 -8.72 24.50 6.80
N THR A 88 -9.95 24.28 7.22
CA THR A 88 -10.36 23.04 7.88
C THR A 88 -10.95 22.08 6.86
N VAL A 89 -10.53 20.83 6.88
CA VAL A 89 -11.17 19.74 6.13
C VAL A 89 -12.04 18.94 7.07
N GLU A 90 -13.32 18.85 6.74
CA GLU A 90 -14.31 18.08 7.47
C GLU A 90 -14.42 16.69 6.85
N PHE A 91 -14.37 15.67 7.70
CA PHE A 91 -14.51 14.25 7.33
C PHE A 91 -15.78 13.69 7.98
N HIS A 92 -16.35 12.65 7.37
CA HIS A 92 -17.38 11.86 8.01
C HIS A 92 -16.87 11.26 9.34
N PRO A 93 -17.70 11.16 10.41
CA PRO A 93 -17.29 10.55 11.69
C PRO A 93 -16.65 9.17 11.54
N ALA A 94 -17.15 8.32 10.64
CA ALA A 94 -16.60 7.00 10.35
C ALA A 94 -15.11 7.02 9.94
N TYR A 95 -14.66 8.06 9.22
CA TYR A 95 -13.22 8.22 8.91
C TYR A 95 -12.39 8.34 10.19
N HIS A 96 -12.85 9.11 11.17
CA HIS A 96 -12.14 9.29 12.44
C HIS A 96 -12.16 8.02 13.28
N GLU A 97 -13.24 7.25 13.25
CA GLU A 97 -13.34 5.94 13.92
C GLU A 97 -12.34 4.93 13.32
N ILE A 98 -12.24 4.89 11.99
CA ILE A 98 -11.30 4.06 11.26
C ILE A 98 -9.85 4.45 11.60
N MET A 99 -9.51 5.76 11.54
CA MET A 99 -8.19 6.26 11.91
C MET A 99 -7.82 5.96 13.36
N ALA A 100 -8.76 6.17 14.29
CA ALA A 100 -8.54 5.90 15.72
C ALA A 100 -8.29 4.40 15.95
N SER A 101 -9.08 3.55 15.35
CA SER A 101 -8.91 2.10 15.44
C SER A 101 -7.57 1.62 14.86
N ALA A 102 -7.20 2.13 13.69
CA ALA A 102 -5.94 1.77 13.03
C ALA A 102 -4.71 2.18 13.86
N ILE A 103 -4.69 3.41 14.37
CA ILE A 103 -3.58 3.91 15.19
C ILE A 103 -3.51 3.17 16.53
N ALA A 104 -4.65 2.93 17.19
CA ALA A 104 -4.72 2.18 18.44
C ALA A 104 -4.20 0.74 18.30
N HIS A 105 -4.31 0.12 17.12
CA HIS A 105 -3.77 -1.21 16.83
C HIS A 105 -2.39 -1.20 16.17
N GLY A 106 -1.76 -0.04 16.01
CA GLY A 106 -0.38 0.05 15.58
C GLY A 106 -0.14 0.06 14.07
N VAL A 107 -1.15 0.31 13.23
CA VAL A 107 -0.96 0.39 11.76
C VAL A 107 0.08 1.45 11.37
N ALA A 108 0.22 2.54 12.14
CA ALA A 108 1.26 3.52 11.92
C ALA A 108 2.52 3.28 12.79
N GLY A 109 2.35 2.89 14.07
CA GLY A 109 3.42 3.00 15.06
C GLY A 109 4.08 1.69 15.50
N LEU A 110 3.49 0.53 15.25
CA LEU A 110 3.92 -0.76 15.84
C LEU A 110 5.40 -1.07 15.59
N SER A 111 5.90 -0.88 14.38
CA SER A 111 7.30 -1.15 14.05
C SER A 111 8.30 -0.30 14.84
N TRP A 112 7.88 0.87 15.29
CA TRP A 112 8.75 1.86 15.91
C TRP A 112 8.71 1.87 17.43
N ALA A 113 7.59 1.41 18.01
CA ALA A 113 7.35 1.40 19.45
C ALA A 113 6.51 0.17 19.87
N PRO A 114 6.92 -1.08 19.55
CA PRO A 114 6.13 -2.28 19.83
C PRO A 114 5.81 -2.45 21.32
N GLN A 115 6.67 -1.93 22.20
CA GLN A 115 6.45 -1.92 23.65
C GLN A 115 5.19 -1.15 24.08
N ALA A 116 4.69 -0.21 23.28
CA ALA A 116 3.41 0.48 23.55
C ALA A 116 2.21 -0.48 23.50
N TRP A 117 2.38 -1.64 22.88
CA TRP A 117 1.39 -2.72 22.80
C TRP A 117 1.82 -3.96 23.60
N ALA A 118 2.86 -3.88 24.41
CA ALA A 118 3.48 -4.99 25.13
C ALA A 118 3.92 -6.15 24.19
N LEU A 119 4.43 -5.80 23.00
CA LEU A 119 4.87 -6.71 21.96
C LEU A 119 6.39 -6.66 21.75
N PRO A 120 7.02 -7.72 21.23
CA PRO A 120 8.46 -7.75 21.00
C PRO A 120 8.90 -6.84 19.84
N ALA A 121 10.20 -6.47 19.80
CA ALA A 121 10.74 -5.72 18.67
C ALA A 121 11.00 -6.57 17.42
N PRO A 122 11.60 -7.80 17.50
CA PRO A 122 11.78 -8.64 16.32
C PRO A 122 10.44 -9.05 15.71
N GLY A 123 10.30 -8.91 14.38
CA GLY A 123 9.07 -9.19 13.64
C GLY A 123 8.04 -8.04 13.66
N ALA A 124 8.34 -6.90 14.30
CA ALA A 124 7.39 -5.80 14.42
C ALA A 124 7.08 -5.11 13.08
N HIS A 125 8.06 -5.04 12.15
CA HIS A 125 7.79 -4.55 10.78
C HIS A 125 6.92 -5.53 9.98
N VAL A 126 7.11 -6.85 10.16
CA VAL A 126 6.26 -7.89 9.54
C VAL A 126 4.83 -7.79 10.05
N ALA A 127 4.66 -7.67 11.35
CA ALA A 127 3.34 -7.51 11.97
C ALA A 127 2.64 -6.21 11.54
N ARG A 128 3.38 -5.10 11.51
CA ARG A 128 2.86 -3.82 11.00
C ARG A 128 2.45 -3.91 9.54
N ALA A 129 3.24 -4.58 8.69
CA ALA A 129 2.90 -4.82 7.30
C ALA A 129 1.60 -5.63 7.16
N ALA A 130 1.43 -6.67 7.99
CA ALA A 130 0.19 -7.45 8.04
C ALA A 130 -1.01 -6.61 8.52
N LEU A 131 -0.83 -5.74 9.53
CA LEU A 131 -1.88 -4.80 9.96
C LEU A 131 -2.27 -3.82 8.84
N SER A 132 -1.28 -3.27 8.12
CA SER A 132 -1.51 -2.39 6.97
C SER A 132 -2.28 -3.10 5.85
N TYR A 133 -1.91 -4.34 5.55
CA TYR A 133 -2.60 -5.18 4.59
C TYR A 133 -4.06 -5.49 4.99
N LEU A 134 -4.31 -5.85 6.26
CA LEU A 134 -5.66 -6.07 6.78
C LEU A 134 -6.49 -4.79 6.76
N HIS A 135 -5.89 -3.66 7.13
CA HIS A 135 -6.53 -2.35 7.13
C HIS A 135 -6.95 -1.92 5.72
N HIS A 136 -6.05 -2.05 4.75
CA HIS A 136 -6.29 -1.64 3.37
C HIS A 136 -7.40 -2.45 2.69
N GLN A 137 -7.63 -3.70 3.10
CA GLN A 137 -8.79 -4.48 2.65
C GLN A 137 -10.12 -3.86 3.07
N ALA A 138 -10.17 -3.25 4.25
CA ALA A 138 -11.37 -2.59 4.76
C ALA A 138 -11.52 -1.16 4.22
N GLU A 139 -10.45 -0.35 4.32
CA GLU A 139 -10.51 1.08 3.99
C GLU A 139 -9.17 1.61 3.45
N PRO A 140 -9.01 1.70 2.11
CA PRO A 140 -7.76 2.12 1.50
C PRO A 140 -7.41 3.61 1.68
N GLY A 141 -8.39 4.51 1.79
CA GLY A 141 -8.12 5.95 1.82
C GLY A 141 -7.39 6.43 3.07
N SER A 142 -7.74 5.92 4.25
CA SER A 142 -7.03 6.21 5.49
C SER A 142 -5.62 5.59 5.55
N SER A 143 -5.31 4.62 4.69
CA SER A 143 -3.96 4.07 4.57
C SER A 143 -2.92 5.13 4.20
N CYS A 144 -3.29 6.16 3.43
CA CYS A 144 -2.38 7.22 3.03
C CYS A 144 -1.79 8.01 4.22
N PRO A 145 -2.58 8.64 5.12
CA PRO A 145 -2.04 9.30 6.32
C PRO A 145 -1.33 8.34 7.27
N LEU A 146 -1.79 7.09 7.39
CA LEU A 146 -1.15 6.07 8.24
C LEU A 146 0.24 5.71 7.71
N THR A 147 0.37 5.49 6.41
CA THR A 147 1.65 5.21 5.73
C THR A 147 2.62 6.37 5.83
N MET A 148 2.18 7.61 5.57
CA MET A 148 3.04 8.79 5.69
C MET A 148 3.53 8.97 7.13
N THR A 149 2.65 8.78 8.12
CA THR A 149 3.00 8.83 9.54
C THR A 149 4.03 7.77 9.92
N HIS A 150 3.80 6.52 9.50
CA HIS A 150 4.74 5.42 9.69
C HIS A 150 6.12 5.71 9.09
N ALA A 151 6.15 6.13 7.85
CA ALA A 151 7.38 6.32 7.09
C ALA A 151 8.19 7.55 7.52
N ALA A 152 7.56 8.54 8.17
CA ALA A 152 8.23 9.74 8.65
C ALA A 152 9.11 9.51 9.89
N VAL A 153 8.80 8.48 10.71
CA VAL A 153 9.48 8.28 12.01
C VAL A 153 11.00 8.15 11.89
N PRO A 154 11.59 7.36 10.96
CA PRO A 154 13.04 7.27 10.83
C PRO A 154 13.69 8.62 10.51
N ALA A 155 13.10 9.40 9.60
CA ALA A 155 13.62 10.72 9.24
C ALA A 155 13.59 11.69 10.44
N LEU A 156 12.51 11.69 11.22
CA LEU A 156 12.35 12.54 12.40
C LEU A 156 13.32 12.14 13.53
N ARG A 157 13.60 10.85 13.71
CA ARG A 157 14.55 10.35 14.74
C ARG A 157 15.99 10.72 14.47
N ARG A 158 16.35 11.14 13.26
CA ARG A 158 17.70 11.65 12.96
C ARG A 158 18.01 12.97 13.66
N GLU A 159 16.97 13.73 14.01
CA GLU A 159 17.09 15.05 14.63
C GLU A 159 16.61 15.00 16.08
N PRO A 160 17.53 15.10 17.06
CA PRO A 160 17.16 15.09 18.49
C PRO A 160 16.11 16.15 18.87
N ALA A 161 16.15 17.31 18.22
CA ALA A 161 15.19 18.39 18.42
C ALA A 161 13.76 18.03 17.95
N LEU A 162 13.61 17.01 17.09
CA LEU A 162 12.34 16.54 16.57
C LEU A 162 11.87 15.21 17.18
N SER A 163 12.56 14.71 18.22
CA SER A 163 12.24 13.44 18.88
C SER A 163 10.79 13.36 19.36
N ALA A 164 10.25 14.45 19.90
CA ALA A 164 8.86 14.52 20.35
C ALA A 164 7.86 14.28 19.19
N TRP A 165 8.18 14.69 17.97
CA TRP A 165 7.38 14.39 16.78
C TRP A 165 7.42 12.92 16.41
N ALA A 166 8.62 12.31 16.46
CA ALA A 166 8.80 10.89 16.17
C ALA A 166 8.06 10.01 17.18
N ASP A 167 8.16 10.34 18.49
CA ASP A 167 7.52 9.58 19.55
C ASP A 167 6.00 9.66 19.48
N LYS A 168 5.44 10.85 19.21
CA LYS A 168 4.00 11.04 19.06
C LYS A 168 3.46 10.46 17.75
N ALA A 169 4.26 10.41 16.68
CA ALA A 169 3.90 9.72 15.43
C ALA A 169 3.87 8.19 15.60
N ALA A 170 4.70 7.64 16.49
CA ALA A 170 4.72 6.23 16.83
C ALA A 170 3.74 5.84 17.95
N ALA A 171 2.99 6.78 18.52
CA ALA A 171 2.10 6.55 19.65
C ALA A 171 0.81 5.79 19.23
N ALA A 172 0.21 5.08 20.20
CA ALA A 172 -1.06 4.35 20.01
C ALA A 172 -2.31 5.26 20.12
N HIS A 173 -2.15 6.57 19.95
CA HIS A 173 -3.22 7.54 20.19
C HIS A 173 -3.50 8.39 18.96
N TYR A 174 -4.74 8.36 18.49
CA TYR A 174 -5.25 9.28 17.47
C TYR A 174 -5.86 10.51 18.14
N ASP A 175 -5.19 11.65 17.96
CA ASP A 175 -5.65 12.92 18.50
C ASP A 175 -6.03 13.87 17.35
N ARG A 176 -7.33 13.99 17.07
CA ARG A 176 -7.85 14.81 15.95
C ARG A 176 -7.93 16.31 16.25
N ARG A 177 -7.59 16.74 17.48
CA ARG A 177 -7.64 18.16 17.85
C ARG A 177 -6.59 18.95 17.09
N ASP A 178 -6.94 20.15 16.67
CA ASP A 178 -6.04 21.07 15.97
C ASP A 178 -5.28 21.93 16.99
N LEU A 179 -4.23 21.37 17.57
CA LEU A 179 -3.44 21.93 18.67
C LEU A 179 -1.94 21.88 18.36
N PRO A 180 -1.12 22.72 19.07
CA PRO A 180 0.34 22.57 19.06
C PRO A 180 0.77 21.17 19.51
N ILE A 181 1.93 20.73 19.03
CA ILE A 181 2.45 19.39 19.34
C ILE A 181 2.55 19.13 20.86
N ALA A 182 2.89 20.12 21.66
CA ALA A 182 3.04 19.98 23.12
C ALA A 182 1.73 19.47 23.78
N GLU A 183 0.58 19.86 23.26
CA GLU A 183 -0.75 19.53 23.80
C GLU A 183 -1.37 18.26 23.19
N LYS A 184 -0.71 17.62 22.22
CA LYS A 184 -1.18 16.43 21.52
C LYS A 184 -0.73 15.16 22.23
N SER A 185 -1.59 14.13 22.25
CA SER A 185 -1.24 12.78 22.73
C SER A 185 -0.67 11.88 21.63
N GLY A 186 -0.94 12.19 20.37
CA GLY A 186 -0.41 11.55 19.17
C GLY A 186 -0.51 12.50 17.99
N VAL A 187 0.31 12.31 16.96
CA VAL A 187 0.33 13.14 15.76
C VAL A 187 0.29 12.29 14.50
N THR A 188 -0.25 12.88 13.43
CA THR A 188 -0.12 12.36 12.07
C THR A 188 0.84 13.24 11.26
N ILE A 189 1.59 12.62 10.36
CA ILE A 189 2.56 13.30 9.50
C ILE A 189 2.15 13.14 8.04
N GLY A 190 2.12 14.25 7.31
CA GLY A 190 1.92 14.29 5.87
C GLY A 190 3.23 14.51 5.11
N MET A 191 3.14 14.57 3.78
CA MET A 191 4.27 14.80 2.87
C MET A 191 3.92 15.84 1.81
N GLY A 192 4.89 16.71 1.47
CA GLY A 192 4.77 17.71 0.41
C GLY A 192 5.98 17.71 -0.52
N MET A 193 5.95 16.88 -1.58
CA MET A 193 7.07 16.72 -2.53
C MET A 193 6.77 17.36 -3.88
N THR A 194 5.64 17.00 -4.49
CA THR A 194 5.25 17.32 -5.87
C THR A 194 4.80 18.77 -6.00
N GLU A 195 5.33 19.44 -7.01
CA GLU A 195 4.91 20.78 -7.44
C GLU A 195 4.19 20.73 -8.80
N LYS A 196 3.63 21.86 -9.28
CA LYS A 196 2.85 21.89 -10.53
C LYS A 196 3.67 21.44 -11.74
N GLN A 197 4.96 21.76 -11.79
CA GLN A 197 5.88 21.38 -12.88
C GLN A 197 6.31 19.92 -12.86
N GLY A 198 6.11 19.19 -11.75
CA GLY A 198 6.41 17.76 -11.70
C GLY A 198 6.65 17.20 -10.30
N GLY A 199 6.64 15.87 -10.21
CA GLY A 199 6.86 15.12 -8.97
C GLY A 199 7.93 14.03 -9.08
N SER A 200 8.21 13.53 -10.29
CA SER A 200 9.27 12.53 -10.50
C SER A 200 10.67 13.14 -10.45
N ASP A 201 10.83 14.37 -10.94
CA ASP A 201 12.06 15.15 -10.85
C ASP A 201 11.92 16.24 -9.78
N VAL A 202 12.02 15.84 -8.52
CA VAL A 202 11.92 16.76 -7.37
C VAL A 202 13.06 17.78 -7.30
N ARG A 203 14.14 17.60 -8.07
CA ARG A 203 15.25 18.57 -8.13
C ARG A 203 14.85 19.86 -8.83
N SER A 204 13.83 19.79 -9.68
CA SER A 204 13.23 20.94 -10.36
C SER A 204 12.24 21.73 -9.49
N ASN A 205 12.06 21.37 -8.22
CA ASN A 205 11.19 22.10 -7.29
C ASN A 205 11.66 23.54 -7.11
N GLU A 206 10.69 24.49 -7.06
CA GLU A 206 10.91 25.92 -6.93
C GLU A 206 10.51 26.48 -5.55
N THR A 207 9.79 25.73 -4.73
CA THR A 207 9.48 26.13 -3.34
C THR A 207 10.79 26.48 -2.63
N ALA A 208 10.90 27.72 -2.15
CA ALA A 208 12.11 28.25 -1.53
C ALA A 208 12.03 28.16 0.00
N ALA A 209 13.16 27.87 0.63
CA ALA A 209 13.37 27.89 2.08
C ALA A 209 14.40 28.96 2.42
N ARG A 210 13.96 30.01 3.12
CA ARG A 210 14.83 31.09 3.60
C ARG A 210 15.18 30.87 5.06
N PRO A 211 16.48 30.86 5.42
CA PRO A 211 16.91 30.73 6.81
C PRO A 211 16.34 31.85 7.72
N LEU A 212 15.92 31.50 8.92
CA LEU A 212 15.51 32.43 9.99
C LEU A 212 16.51 32.46 11.15
N GLY A 213 17.33 31.43 11.28
CA GLY A 213 18.35 31.24 12.31
C GLY A 213 18.34 29.80 12.82
N GLY A 214 19.51 29.24 13.12
CA GLY A 214 19.65 27.84 13.49
C GLY A 214 19.07 26.91 12.39
N ASP A 215 18.23 25.98 12.80
CA ASP A 215 17.56 25.03 11.88
C ASP A 215 16.18 25.52 11.42
N GLU A 216 15.80 26.74 11.74
CA GLU A 216 14.50 27.30 11.38
C GLU A 216 14.52 28.03 10.03
N TYR A 217 13.48 27.79 9.21
CA TYR A 217 13.31 28.36 7.86
C TYR A 217 11.90 28.86 7.63
N ALA A 218 11.75 29.80 6.69
CA ALA A 218 10.49 30.25 6.14
C ALA A 218 10.31 29.70 4.73
N LEU A 219 9.29 28.88 4.53
CA LEU A 219 8.96 28.29 3.22
C LEU A 219 8.03 29.20 2.42
N THR A 220 8.35 29.43 1.15
CA THR A 220 7.51 30.16 0.20
C THR A 220 7.43 29.41 -1.11
N GLY A 221 6.22 29.13 -1.59
CA GLY A 221 5.98 28.37 -2.81
C GLY A 221 4.66 27.59 -2.74
N HIS A 222 4.63 26.41 -3.34
CA HIS A 222 3.40 25.61 -3.41
C HIS A 222 3.70 24.11 -3.47
N LYS A 223 2.65 23.30 -3.16
CA LYS A 223 2.63 21.87 -3.50
C LYS A 223 1.35 21.51 -4.22
N TRP A 224 1.48 20.62 -5.22
CA TRP A 224 0.40 20.24 -6.13
C TRP A 224 -0.41 19.03 -5.66
N PHE A 225 0.24 18.11 -4.92
CA PHE A 225 -0.39 17.02 -4.19
C PHE A 225 0.08 17.08 -2.74
N PHE A 226 -0.81 17.49 -1.85
CA PHE A 226 -0.57 17.63 -0.42
C PHE A 226 -1.68 16.86 0.30
N SER A 227 -1.44 15.56 0.46
CA SER A 227 -2.40 14.62 1.02
C SER A 227 -2.52 14.76 2.53
N ALA A 228 -3.70 14.40 3.06
CA ALA A 228 -4.03 14.49 4.47
C ALA A 228 -3.68 15.87 5.08
N PRO A 229 -4.25 16.97 4.54
CA PRO A 229 -3.87 18.34 4.92
C PRO A 229 -4.22 18.70 6.37
N MET A 230 -4.93 17.83 7.09
CA MET A 230 -5.23 17.94 8.51
C MET A 230 -4.20 17.23 9.39
N SER A 231 -3.12 16.66 8.81
CA SER A 231 -1.98 16.16 9.58
C SER A 231 -1.34 17.27 10.43
N ASP A 232 -0.73 16.87 11.53
CA ASP A 232 -0.18 17.81 12.52
C ASP A 232 1.14 18.44 12.05
N GLY A 233 1.93 17.66 11.28
CA GLY A 233 3.16 18.10 10.64
C GLY A 233 3.32 17.51 9.25
N PHE A 234 4.24 18.09 8.48
CA PHE A 234 4.49 17.67 7.10
C PHE A 234 5.99 17.66 6.81
N LEU A 235 6.49 16.58 6.19
CA LEU A 235 7.81 16.60 5.60
C LEU A 235 7.74 17.21 4.20
N VAL A 236 8.45 18.32 4.00
CA VAL A 236 8.39 19.14 2.77
C VAL A 236 9.77 19.28 2.17
N LEU A 237 9.89 19.10 0.84
CA LEU A 237 11.10 19.47 0.10
C LEU A 237 11.02 20.91 -0.39
N ALA A 238 12.10 21.69 -0.14
CA ALA A 238 12.24 23.05 -0.62
C ALA A 238 13.72 23.40 -0.89
N GLN A 239 13.96 24.38 -1.77
CA GLN A 239 15.28 24.89 -2.12
C GLN A 239 15.78 25.82 -1.01
N ALA A 240 16.81 25.40 -0.27
CA ALA A 240 17.57 26.21 0.66
C ALA A 240 18.83 26.77 -0.04
N PRO A 241 19.60 27.68 0.59
CA PRO A 241 20.85 28.19 0.01
C PRO A 241 21.85 27.09 -0.39
N GLY A 242 21.95 26.00 0.36
CA GLY A 242 22.80 24.83 0.06
C GLY A 242 22.17 23.82 -0.88
N GLY A 243 20.96 24.03 -1.38
CA GLY A 243 20.23 23.15 -2.31
C GLY A 243 18.96 22.54 -1.74
N LEU A 244 18.42 21.55 -2.45
CA LEU A 244 17.16 20.90 -2.09
C LEU A 244 17.27 20.17 -0.74
N SER A 245 16.49 20.63 0.23
CA SER A 245 16.54 20.22 1.62
C SER A 245 15.17 19.73 2.09
N CYS A 246 15.16 18.91 3.16
CA CYS A 246 13.94 18.42 3.79
C CYS A 246 13.62 19.25 5.04
N PHE A 247 12.34 19.53 5.25
CA PHE A 247 11.85 20.32 6.38
C PHE A 247 10.64 19.68 7.01
N LEU A 248 10.57 19.70 8.34
CA LEU A 248 9.35 19.47 9.09
C LEU A 248 8.59 20.80 9.23
N MET A 249 7.42 20.89 8.63
CA MET A 249 6.52 22.04 8.73
C MET A 249 5.32 21.66 9.61
N PRO A 250 5.17 22.21 10.81
CA PRO A 250 4.01 21.96 11.66
C PRO A 250 2.77 22.70 11.11
N ARG A 251 1.59 22.15 11.36
CA ARG A 251 0.33 22.78 11.06
C ARG A 251 -0.01 23.90 12.05
N ARG A 252 0.26 23.68 13.33
CA ARG A 252 0.17 24.67 14.42
C ARG A 252 1.57 24.96 14.97
N LEU A 253 1.85 26.23 15.20
CA LEU A 253 3.03 26.68 15.89
C LEU A 253 2.87 26.51 17.40
N ASP A 254 3.97 26.62 18.16
CA ASP A 254 3.97 26.41 19.61
C ASP A 254 3.12 27.43 20.38
N ASP A 255 2.92 28.62 19.82
CA ASP A 255 2.01 29.66 20.34
C ASP A 255 0.53 29.43 20.00
N GLY A 256 0.20 28.32 19.34
CA GLY A 256 -1.16 27.97 18.91
C GLY A 256 -1.56 28.61 17.58
N ALA A 257 -0.76 29.49 17.00
CA ALA A 257 -1.08 30.12 15.73
C ALA A 257 -1.09 29.09 14.59
N LYS A 258 -2.03 29.25 13.65
CA LYS A 258 -2.00 28.49 12.39
C LYS A 258 -0.76 28.90 11.60
N ASN A 259 0.02 27.93 11.14
CA ASN A 259 1.17 28.21 10.31
C ASN A 259 0.76 28.79 8.94
N ALA A 260 1.65 29.54 8.32
CA ALA A 260 1.37 30.37 7.13
C ALA A 260 1.31 29.56 5.84
N PHE A 261 0.42 28.56 5.78
CA PHE A 261 0.06 27.87 4.55
C PHE A 261 -1.45 27.87 4.32
N ALA A 262 -1.85 27.82 3.06
CA ALA A 262 -3.22 27.98 2.63
C ALA A 262 -3.65 26.84 1.70
N LEU A 263 -4.69 26.11 2.08
CA LEU A 263 -5.32 25.11 1.22
C LEU A 263 -6.11 25.81 0.11
N GLN A 264 -5.80 25.52 -1.14
CA GLN A 264 -6.43 26.17 -2.29
C GLN A 264 -7.71 25.44 -2.71
N ARG A 265 -7.64 24.11 -2.80
CA ARG A 265 -8.76 23.21 -3.08
C ARG A 265 -8.42 21.77 -2.72
N LEU A 266 -9.44 20.92 -2.65
CA LEU A 266 -9.26 19.47 -2.67
C LEU A 266 -9.31 18.95 -4.10
N LYS A 267 -8.53 17.90 -4.37
CA LYS A 267 -8.54 17.20 -5.67
C LYS A 267 -9.82 16.37 -5.82
N ASP A 268 -10.47 16.45 -6.96
CA ASP A 268 -11.49 15.49 -7.37
C ASP A 268 -10.79 14.28 -8.01
N LYS A 269 -10.76 13.16 -7.30
CA LYS A 269 -9.95 11.98 -7.63
C LYS A 269 -10.81 10.83 -8.15
N LEU A 270 -10.23 9.95 -8.95
CA LEU A 270 -10.87 8.71 -9.40
C LEU A 270 -11.26 7.80 -8.23
N GLY A 271 -10.34 7.59 -7.29
CA GLY A 271 -10.50 6.78 -6.08
C GLY A 271 -10.00 7.50 -4.83
N ASP A 272 -9.73 6.76 -3.75
CA ASP A 272 -9.21 7.32 -2.51
C ASP A 272 -10.10 8.44 -1.94
N TRP A 273 -11.42 8.22 -1.97
CA TRP A 273 -12.39 9.27 -1.74
C TRP A 273 -12.52 9.69 -0.28
N SER A 274 -12.27 8.79 0.67
CA SER A 274 -12.24 9.09 2.10
C SER A 274 -11.03 9.93 2.51
N ASN A 275 -9.95 9.93 1.70
CA ASN A 275 -8.76 10.73 1.92
C ASN A 275 -8.87 12.10 1.22
N ALA A 276 -8.49 13.16 1.91
CA ALA A 276 -8.34 14.48 1.32
C ALA A 276 -6.94 14.64 0.71
N SER A 277 -6.87 15.04 -0.56
CA SER A 277 -5.62 15.47 -1.22
C SER A 277 -5.82 16.89 -1.70
N SER A 278 -4.94 17.81 -1.30
CA SER A 278 -5.09 19.24 -1.54
C SER A 278 -3.99 19.84 -2.42
N GLU A 279 -4.26 21.03 -2.92
CA GLU A 279 -3.26 21.98 -3.41
C GLU A 279 -3.00 22.98 -2.29
N VAL A 280 -1.73 23.32 -2.05
CA VAL A 280 -1.34 24.21 -0.97
C VAL A 280 -0.34 25.25 -1.44
N GLU A 281 -0.43 26.47 -0.88
CA GLU A 281 0.56 27.53 -1.02
C GLU A 281 1.14 27.92 0.34
N PHE A 282 2.43 28.17 0.36
CA PHE A 282 3.20 28.58 1.53
C PHE A 282 3.54 30.06 1.42
N ALA A 283 3.14 30.83 2.42
CA ALA A 283 3.41 32.27 2.51
C ALA A 283 4.35 32.56 3.69
N ARG A 284 5.61 32.11 3.60
CA ARG A 284 6.61 32.15 4.68
C ARG A 284 6.23 31.19 5.83
N ALA A 285 5.73 30.00 5.52
CA ALA A 285 5.43 28.98 6.51
C ALA A 285 6.69 28.58 7.28
N ARG A 286 6.63 28.58 8.61
CA ARG A 286 7.75 28.18 9.46
C ARG A 286 7.96 26.67 9.41
N ALA A 287 9.23 26.28 9.32
CA ALA A 287 9.61 24.87 9.24
C ALA A 287 11.01 24.65 9.82
N TRP A 288 11.31 23.45 10.25
CA TRP A 288 12.60 23.05 10.80
C TRP A 288 13.27 22.06 9.86
N ARG A 289 14.56 22.28 9.59
CA ARG A 289 15.35 21.43 8.71
C ARG A 289 15.48 20.01 9.31
N VAL A 290 15.38 19.01 8.44
CA VAL A 290 15.60 17.58 8.76
C VAL A 290 16.79 17.09 7.94
N GLY A 291 17.83 16.64 8.61
CA GLY A 291 19.11 16.28 8.00
C GLY A 291 19.94 17.49 7.55
N GLU A 292 20.96 17.25 6.73
CA GLU A 292 21.86 18.28 6.23
C GLU A 292 21.22 19.09 5.10
N GLU A 293 21.54 20.40 5.04
CA GLU A 293 21.13 21.28 3.95
C GLU A 293 21.68 20.77 2.61
N GLY A 294 20.87 20.81 1.56
CA GLY A 294 21.20 20.25 0.24
C GLY A 294 21.09 18.72 0.13
N ARG A 295 20.79 18.02 1.22
CA ARG A 295 20.68 16.56 1.26
C ARG A 295 19.24 16.07 1.40
N GLY A 296 18.25 16.88 1.08
CA GLY A 296 16.84 16.56 1.27
C GLY A 296 16.38 15.26 0.57
N VAL A 297 16.91 14.97 -0.62
CA VAL A 297 16.58 13.73 -1.35
C VAL A 297 17.03 12.48 -0.56
N SER A 298 18.20 12.51 0.09
CA SER A 298 18.69 11.36 0.87
C SER A 298 17.86 11.09 2.12
N VAL A 299 17.31 12.14 2.74
CA VAL A 299 16.38 12.02 3.87
C VAL A 299 15.06 11.38 3.43
N ILE A 300 14.54 11.84 2.30
CA ILE A 300 13.25 11.38 1.78
C ILE A 300 13.30 9.96 1.19
N ILE A 301 14.43 9.51 0.66
CA ILE A 301 14.55 8.15 0.07
C ILE A 301 14.21 7.07 1.09
N GLU A 302 14.65 7.19 2.34
CA GLU A 302 14.34 6.21 3.38
C GLU A 302 12.82 6.14 3.64
N MET A 303 12.17 7.30 3.73
CA MET A 303 10.72 7.39 3.85
C MET A 303 10.02 6.78 2.63
N VAL A 304 10.46 7.12 1.43
CA VAL A 304 9.88 6.63 0.17
C VAL A 304 10.02 5.11 0.02
N MET A 305 11.07 4.49 0.54
CA MET A 305 11.21 3.03 0.53
C MET A 305 10.09 2.35 1.34
N LEU A 306 9.74 2.90 2.49
CA LEU A 306 8.64 2.39 3.33
C LEU A 306 7.27 2.62 2.69
N THR A 307 7.03 3.80 2.11
CA THR A 307 5.76 4.07 1.41
C THR A 307 5.60 3.23 0.15
N ARG A 308 6.69 2.89 -0.55
CA ARG A 308 6.67 1.96 -1.69
C ARG A 308 6.33 0.53 -1.27
N LEU A 309 6.85 0.06 -0.13
CA LEU A 309 6.44 -1.22 0.45
C LEU A 309 4.94 -1.21 0.77
N ASP A 310 4.43 -0.12 1.33
CA ASP A 310 2.99 -0.01 1.59
C ASP A 310 2.15 0.04 0.31
N CYS A 311 2.67 0.57 -0.81
CA CYS A 311 2.00 0.42 -2.11
C CYS A 311 1.89 -1.04 -2.56
N MET A 312 2.93 -1.87 -2.31
CA MET A 312 2.88 -3.31 -2.59
C MET A 312 1.83 -4.00 -1.73
N LEU A 313 1.86 -3.73 -0.41
CA LEU A 313 0.91 -4.29 0.55
C LEU A 313 -0.53 -3.88 0.23
N GLY A 314 -0.76 -2.60 -0.06
CA GLY A 314 -2.07 -2.08 -0.42
C GLY A 314 -2.63 -2.73 -1.70
N SER A 315 -1.82 -2.84 -2.75
CA SER A 315 -2.24 -3.50 -4.00
C SER A 315 -2.51 -5.00 -3.81
N ALA A 316 -1.69 -5.70 -3.02
CA ALA A 316 -1.95 -7.10 -2.68
C ALA A 316 -3.24 -7.25 -1.83
N ALA A 317 -3.50 -6.32 -0.92
CA ALA A 317 -4.71 -6.27 -0.10
C ALA A 317 -5.98 -6.03 -0.93
N GLU A 318 -5.92 -5.12 -1.92
CA GLU A 318 -7.02 -4.88 -2.85
C GLU A 318 -7.33 -6.12 -3.69
N MET A 319 -6.29 -6.79 -4.22
CA MET A 319 -6.45 -8.06 -4.93
C MET A 319 -7.08 -9.12 -4.01
N ARG A 320 -6.65 -9.23 -2.77
CA ARG A 320 -7.23 -10.18 -1.81
C ARG A 320 -8.70 -9.91 -1.53
N MET A 321 -9.07 -8.66 -1.23
CA MET A 321 -10.47 -8.31 -0.97
C MET A 321 -11.34 -8.53 -2.21
N ALA A 322 -10.86 -8.18 -3.41
CA ALA A 322 -11.57 -8.42 -4.66
C ALA A 322 -11.81 -9.93 -4.89
N LEU A 323 -10.79 -10.78 -4.64
CA LEU A 323 -10.92 -12.23 -4.70
C LEU A 323 -11.93 -12.77 -3.69
N LEU A 324 -11.91 -12.28 -2.44
CA LEU A 324 -12.87 -12.69 -1.40
C LEU A 324 -14.31 -12.37 -1.80
N GLN A 325 -14.56 -11.21 -2.38
CA GLN A 325 -15.87 -10.81 -2.89
C GLN A 325 -16.34 -11.72 -4.05
N ALA A 326 -15.42 -11.99 -5.00
CA ALA A 326 -15.70 -12.90 -6.13
C ALA A 326 -16.02 -14.33 -5.64
N LEU A 327 -15.21 -14.86 -4.71
CA LEU A 327 -15.43 -16.17 -4.10
C LEU A 327 -16.76 -16.25 -3.34
N HIS A 328 -17.05 -15.23 -2.52
CA HIS A 328 -18.29 -15.16 -1.76
C HIS A 328 -19.49 -15.18 -2.70
N HIS A 329 -19.47 -14.34 -3.74
CA HIS A 329 -20.53 -14.31 -4.74
C HIS A 329 -20.68 -15.66 -5.46
N CYS A 330 -19.60 -16.22 -5.98
CA CYS A 330 -19.63 -17.46 -6.77
C CYS A 330 -20.02 -18.71 -5.96
N ARG A 331 -19.82 -18.72 -4.64
CA ARG A 331 -20.26 -19.81 -3.75
C ARG A 331 -21.78 -19.83 -3.54
N HIS A 332 -22.46 -18.69 -3.68
CA HIS A 332 -23.89 -18.57 -3.39
C HIS A 332 -24.74 -18.41 -4.64
N ARG A 333 -24.26 -17.73 -5.67
CA ARG A 333 -24.98 -17.46 -6.90
C ARG A 333 -25.09 -18.71 -7.77
N VAL A 334 -26.30 -19.03 -8.22
CA VAL A 334 -26.59 -20.15 -9.12
C VAL A 334 -26.91 -19.60 -10.53
N ALA A 335 -26.29 -20.17 -11.56
CA ALA A 335 -26.61 -19.94 -12.95
C ALA A 335 -26.52 -21.28 -13.72
N PHE A 336 -27.36 -21.49 -14.73
CA PHE A 336 -27.41 -22.72 -15.53
C PHE A 336 -27.50 -23.99 -14.65
N GLY A 337 -28.26 -23.92 -13.56
CA GLY A 337 -28.52 -25.04 -12.65
C GLY A 337 -27.39 -25.42 -11.69
N ARG A 338 -26.27 -24.67 -11.66
CA ARG A 338 -25.12 -24.91 -10.76
C ARG A 338 -24.65 -23.60 -10.13
N ARG A 339 -23.98 -23.68 -8.97
CA ARG A 339 -23.29 -22.52 -8.37
C ARG A 339 -22.18 -22.06 -9.32
N LEU A 340 -21.92 -20.76 -9.36
CA LEU A 340 -20.87 -20.21 -10.24
C LEU A 340 -19.51 -20.84 -9.96
N ILE A 341 -19.17 -21.10 -8.70
CA ILE A 341 -17.91 -21.76 -8.31
C ILE A 341 -17.79 -23.21 -8.86
N GLU A 342 -18.87 -23.81 -9.29
CA GLU A 342 -18.89 -25.16 -9.89
C GLU A 342 -18.77 -25.13 -11.43
N GLN A 343 -18.87 -23.96 -12.03
CA GLN A 343 -18.74 -23.78 -13.46
C GLN A 343 -17.27 -23.86 -13.90
N PRO A 344 -16.89 -24.69 -14.90
CA PRO A 344 -15.49 -24.92 -15.23
C PRO A 344 -14.71 -23.65 -15.59
N LEU A 345 -15.28 -22.73 -16.37
CA LEU A 345 -14.61 -21.46 -16.71
C LEU A 345 -14.41 -20.57 -15.49
N MET A 346 -15.42 -20.45 -14.62
CA MET A 346 -15.33 -19.66 -13.38
C MET A 346 -14.29 -20.23 -12.42
N ARG A 347 -14.19 -21.56 -12.34
CA ARG A 347 -13.15 -22.25 -11.55
C ARG A 347 -11.76 -21.85 -12.00
N ASN A 348 -11.52 -21.80 -13.31
CA ASN A 348 -10.23 -21.40 -13.86
C ASN A 348 -9.90 -19.94 -13.53
N VAL A 349 -10.87 -19.02 -13.68
CA VAL A 349 -10.70 -17.60 -13.33
C VAL A 349 -10.34 -17.44 -11.83
N LEU A 350 -11.15 -18.03 -10.94
CA LEU A 350 -10.92 -17.91 -9.49
C LEU A 350 -9.59 -18.54 -9.05
N ALA A 351 -9.19 -19.63 -9.67
CA ALA A 351 -7.91 -20.28 -9.40
C ALA A 351 -6.72 -19.41 -9.83
N ASP A 352 -6.80 -18.83 -11.03
CA ASP A 352 -5.74 -17.95 -11.55
C ASP A 352 -5.59 -16.67 -10.71
N LEU A 353 -6.72 -16.08 -10.27
CA LEU A 353 -6.73 -14.97 -9.32
C LEU A 353 -6.11 -15.38 -7.96
N ALA A 354 -6.39 -16.58 -7.47
CA ALA A 354 -5.83 -17.07 -6.22
C ALA A 354 -4.30 -17.20 -6.27
N ILE A 355 -3.75 -17.75 -7.35
CA ILE A 355 -2.31 -17.88 -7.57
C ILE A 355 -1.63 -16.50 -7.59
N GLU A 356 -2.20 -15.54 -8.32
CA GLU A 356 -1.67 -14.18 -8.40
C GLU A 356 -1.71 -13.45 -7.04
N SER A 357 -2.82 -13.56 -6.31
CA SER A 357 -2.99 -12.95 -4.99
C SER A 357 -2.00 -13.51 -3.96
N GLU A 358 -1.82 -14.84 -3.90
CA GLU A 358 -0.87 -15.46 -2.98
C GLU A 358 0.57 -15.04 -3.29
N ALA A 359 0.96 -15.00 -4.56
CA ALA A 359 2.29 -14.58 -4.98
C ALA A 359 2.59 -13.11 -4.61
N ALA A 360 1.60 -12.22 -4.78
CA ALA A 360 1.73 -10.82 -4.41
C ALA A 360 1.87 -10.64 -2.89
N THR A 361 1.04 -11.32 -2.10
CA THR A 361 1.07 -11.29 -0.63
C THR A 361 2.39 -11.85 -0.10
N ALA A 362 2.80 -13.02 -0.57
CA ALA A 362 4.03 -13.68 -0.14
C ALA A 362 5.27 -12.81 -0.42
N PHE A 363 5.33 -12.15 -1.59
CA PHE A 363 6.46 -11.29 -1.95
C PHE A 363 6.47 -9.98 -1.15
N ALA A 364 5.33 -9.33 -0.96
CA ALA A 364 5.25 -8.11 -0.17
C ALA A 364 5.68 -8.35 1.29
N LEU A 365 5.24 -9.44 1.91
CA LEU A 365 5.64 -9.82 3.28
C LEU A 365 7.12 -10.24 3.36
N ARG A 366 7.70 -10.89 2.31
CA ARG A 366 9.15 -11.17 2.26
C ARG A 366 9.96 -9.87 2.29
N VAL A 367 9.51 -8.83 1.57
CA VAL A 367 10.17 -7.52 1.60
C VAL A 367 10.00 -6.87 2.99
N ALA A 368 8.82 -7.00 3.62
CA ALA A 368 8.62 -6.51 4.99
C ALA A 368 9.55 -7.21 6.00
N GLY A 369 9.76 -8.51 5.85
CA GLY A 369 10.74 -9.27 6.66
C GLY A 369 12.18 -8.79 6.43
N ALA A 370 12.54 -8.45 5.21
CA ALA A 370 13.84 -7.86 4.92
C ALA A 370 14.02 -6.50 5.59
N VAL A 371 12.98 -5.66 5.57
CA VAL A 371 12.99 -4.35 6.28
C VAL A 371 13.15 -4.55 7.79
N ASP A 372 12.48 -5.54 8.38
CA ASP A 372 12.60 -5.86 9.82
C ASP A 372 14.04 -6.23 10.21
N ARG A 373 14.74 -6.97 9.34
CA ARG A 373 16.10 -7.44 9.58
C ARG A 373 17.21 -6.45 9.15
N THR A 374 16.85 -5.39 8.42
CA THR A 374 17.80 -4.37 7.92
C THR A 374 18.78 -3.84 8.96
N PRO A 375 18.40 -3.56 10.23
CA PRO A 375 19.34 -3.02 11.21
C PRO A 375 20.47 -3.98 11.61
N GLN A 376 20.28 -5.29 11.43
CA GLN A 376 21.22 -6.33 11.86
C GLN A 376 21.87 -7.04 10.68
N ASP A 377 21.32 -6.93 9.46
CA ASP A 377 21.76 -7.68 8.30
C ASP A 377 21.83 -6.79 7.04
N ALA A 378 23.07 -6.48 6.63
CA ALA A 378 23.34 -5.68 5.43
C ALA A 378 22.87 -6.36 4.12
N HIS A 379 22.79 -7.70 4.10
CA HIS A 379 22.26 -8.44 2.96
C HIS A 379 20.75 -8.23 2.84
N GLU A 380 20.01 -8.31 3.94
CA GLU A 380 18.58 -8.03 3.97
C GLU A 380 18.29 -6.55 3.61
N ALA A 381 19.14 -5.62 4.06
CA ALA A 381 19.04 -4.22 3.66
C ALA A 381 19.18 -4.05 2.13
N ALA A 382 20.16 -4.70 1.53
CA ALA A 382 20.39 -4.68 0.08
C ALA A 382 19.24 -5.36 -0.69
N PHE A 383 18.70 -6.45 -0.16
CA PHE A 383 17.53 -7.11 -0.74
C PHE A 383 16.29 -6.21 -0.66
N ALA A 384 15.98 -5.64 0.49
CA ALA A 384 14.86 -4.71 0.67
C ALA A 384 14.96 -3.54 -0.32
N ARG A 385 16.17 -2.99 -0.50
CA ARG A 385 16.44 -1.87 -1.42
C ARG A 385 16.01 -2.15 -2.86
N ILE A 386 16.36 -3.31 -3.41
CA ILE A 386 16.04 -3.64 -4.80
C ILE A 386 14.67 -4.28 -4.95
N ALA A 387 14.30 -5.17 -4.04
CA ALA A 387 13.04 -5.92 -4.10
C ALA A 387 11.80 -5.01 -3.95
N THR A 388 11.90 -3.93 -3.17
CA THR A 388 10.82 -2.94 -3.05
C THR A 388 10.51 -2.29 -4.40
N ALA A 389 11.51 -1.86 -5.18
CA ALA A 389 11.27 -1.24 -6.48
C ALA A 389 10.69 -2.24 -7.50
N ILE A 390 11.22 -3.48 -7.53
CA ILE A 390 10.73 -4.56 -8.37
C ILE A 390 9.28 -4.91 -8.02
N GLY A 391 8.99 -5.14 -6.75
CA GLY A 391 7.67 -5.54 -6.28
C GLY A 391 6.62 -4.43 -6.44
N LYS A 392 6.99 -3.19 -6.14
CA LYS A 392 6.11 -2.03 -6.35
C LYS A 392 5.73 -1.87 -7.82
N PHE A 393 6.69 -2.02 -8.74
CA PHE A 393 6.39 -2.01 -10.17
C PHE A 393 5.37 -3.09 -10.52
N TRP A 394 5.64 -4.34 -10.16
CA TRP A 394 4.86 -5.47 -10.64
C TRP A 394 3.51 -5.59 -9.96
N ILE A 395 3.46 -5.68 -8.63
CA ILE A 395 2.22 -5.91 -7.87
C ILE A 395 1.20 -4.80 -8.14
N CYS A 396 1.64 -3.51 -8.11
CA CYS A 396 0.72 -2.40 -8.36
C CYS A 396 0.25 -2.35 -9.83
N LYS A 397 1.04 -2.86 -10.78
CA LYS A 397 0.60 -2.98 -12.18
C LYS A 397 -0.42 -4.08 -12.41
N ARG A 398 -0.38 -5.12 -11.61
CA ARG A 398 -1.31 -6.26 -11.73
C ARG A 398 -2.68 -5.96 -11.13
N ALA A 399 -2.74 -5.15 -10.08
CA ALA A 399 -3.95 -4.89 -9.32
C ALA A 399 -5.15 -4.40 -10.16
N PRO A 400 -5.04 -3.43 -11.09
CA PRO A 400 -6.20 -2.96 -11.87
C PRO A 400 -6.85 -4.06 -12.71
N ALA A 401 -6.07 -4.85 -13.44
CA ALA A 401 -6.60 -5.94 -14.24
C ALA A 401 -7.20 -7.05 -13.37
N PHE A 402 -6.58 -7.34 -12.25
CA PHE A 402 -7.06 -8.32 -11.27
C PHE A 402 -8.42 -7.92 -10.68
N VAL A 403 -8.54 -6.68 -10.21
CA VAL A 403 -9.79 -6.19 -9.60
C VAL A 403 -10.91 -6.13 -10.63
N ASN A 404 -10.60 -5.77 -11.90
CA ASN A 404 -11.58 -5.82 -12.99
C ASN A 404 -12.10 -7.23 -13.23
N GLU A 405 -11.22 -8.23 -13.29
CA GLU A 405 -11.62 -9.63 -13.48
C GLU A 405 -12.49 -10.14 -12.32
N ALA A 406 -12.10 -9.81 -11.07
CA ALA A 406 -12.89 -10.15 -9.90
C ALA A 406 -14.27 -9.48 -9.92
N GLN A 407 -14.36 -8.22 -10.37
CA GLN A 407 -15.60 -7.48 -10.55
C GLN A 407 -16.50 -8.16 -11.58
N GLU A 408 -15.94 -8.63 -12.68
CA GLU A 408 -16.66 -9.34 -13.74
C GLU A 408 -17.29 -10.66 -13.24
N CYS A 409 -16.64 -11.36 -12.28
CA CYS A 409 -17.21 -12.55 -11.65
C CYS A 409 -18.57 -12.33 -10.98
N LEU A 410 -18.88 -11.09 -10.56
CA LEU A 410 -20.17 -10.74 -9.95
C LEU A 410 -21.22 -10.33 -10.98
N GLY A 411 -20.84 -10.11 -12.24
CA GLY A 411 -21.72 -9.54 -13.26
C GLY A 411 -22.18 -8.12 -12.89
N GLY A 412 -23.42 -7.75 -13.23
CA GLY A 412 -23.94 -6.40 -13.00
C GLY A 412 -23.88 -5.93 -11.53
N VAL A 413 -23.99 -6.84 -10.56
CA VAL A 413 -23.88 -6.53 -9.12
C VAL A 413 -22.49 -6.02 -8.76
N GLY A 414 -21.44 -6.49 -9.42
CA GLY A 414 -20.08 -6.00 -9.23
C GLY A 414 -19.84 -4.57 -9.73
N TYR A 415 -20.76 -4.01 -10.52
CA TYR A 415 -20.62 -2.70 -11.17
C TYR A 415 -21.42 -1.58 -10.49
N VAL A 416 -22.24 -1.90 -9.50
CA VAL A 416 -23.05 -0.93 -8.75
C VAL A 416 -22.42 -0.55 -7.42
N GLU A 417 -22.63 0.69 -6.97
CA GLU A 417 -21.94 1.29 -5.81
C GLU A 417 -22.30 0.67 -4.45
N GLU A 418 -23.35 -0.16 -4.38
CA GLU A 418 -23.69 -0.97 -3.21
C GLU A 418 -22.67 -2.09 -2.97
N SER A 419 -21.94 -2.50 -4.03
CA SER A 419 -20.79 -3.41 -3.95
C SER A 419 -19.50 -2.65 -3.66
N ILE A 420 -18.56 -3.29 -2.94
CA ILE A 420 -17.22 -2.73 -2.72
C ILE A 420 -16.38 -2.71 -4.03
N LEU A 421 -16.70 -3.54 -5.03
CA LEU A 421 -15.86 -3.73 -6.22
C LEU A 421 -15.63 -2.45 -7.03
N PRO A 422 -16.64 -1.59 -7.30
CA PRO A 422 -16.42 -0.31 -7.98
C PRO A 422 -15.42 0.58 -7.23
N ARG A 423 -15.46 0.59 -5.90
CA ARG A 423 -14.51 1.32 -5.06
C ARG A 423 -13.09 0.77 -5.20
N LEU A 424 -12.92 -0.56 -5.13
CA LEU A 424 -11.62 -1.22 -5.30
C LEU A 424 -11.06 -0.99 -6.72
N TYR A 425 -11.90 -1.05 -7.74
CA TYR A 425 -11.48 -0.80 -9.12
C TYR A 425 -10.98 0.64 -9.34
N ARG A 426 -11.67 1.63 -8.75
CA ARG A 426 -11.20 3.03 -8.77
C ARG A 426 -9.92 3.25 -7.97
N GLN A 427 -9.71 2.47 -6.91
CA GLN A 427 -8.52 2.55 -6.07
C GLN A 427 -7.30 1.92 -6.72
N ALA A 428 -7.46 0.78 -7.35
CA ALA A 428 -6.38 -0.09 -7.83
C ALA A 428 -5.30 0.61 -8.70
N PRO A 429 -5.59 1.60 -9.57
CA PRO A 429 -4.57 2.30 -10.34
C PRO A 429 -3.63 3.18 -9.51
N LEU A 430 -4.06 3.65 -8.34
CA LEU A 430 -3.37 4.70 -7.58
C LEU A 430 -1.95 4.29 -7.16
N ASN A 431 -1.81 3.08 -6.62
CA ASN A 431 -0.52 2.56 -6.14
C ASN A 431 0.52 2.40 -7.26
N SER A 432 0.12 2.29 -8.53
CA SER A 432 1.05 2.27 -9.66
C SER A 432 1.50 3.67 -10.12
N ILE A 433 0.87 4.73 -9.60
CA ILE A 433 1.08 6.12 -10.01
C ILE A 433 1.95 6.87 -9.00
N TRP A 434 1.51 6.96 -7.74
CA TRP A 434 2.22 7.70 -6.70
C TRP A 434 3.49 7.00 -6.21
N GLU A 435 4.32 7.67 -5.39
CA GLU A 435 5.59 7.15 -4.85
C GLU A 435 6.60 6.69 -5.94
N GLY A 436 6.49 7.30 -7.10
CA GLY A 436 7.21 6.92 -8.31
C GLY A 436 6.41 5.94 -9.17
N SER A 437 6.06 6.37 -10.38
CA SER A 437 5.34 5.55 -11.36
C SER A 437 6.15 4.34 -11.84
N GLY A 438 5.50 3.45 -12.61
CA GLY A 438 6.15 2.23 -13.10
C GLY A 438 7.49 2.47 -13.83
N ASN A 439 7.62 3.53 -14.63
CA ASN A 439 8.90 3.86 -15.26
C ASN A 439 9.97 4.26 -14.24
N ILE A 440 9.58 5.04 -13.23
CA ILE A 440 10.51 5.46 -12.16
C ILE A 440 11.01 4.26 -11.36
N GLN A 441 10.15 3.26 -11.08
CA GLN A 441 10.58 2.03 -10.42
C GLN A 441 11.59 1.26 -11.29
N CYS A 442 11.32 1.11 -12.59
CA CYS A 442 12.24 0.43 -13.50
C CYS A 442 13.60 1.13 -13.60
N LEU A 443 13.62 2.46 -13.71
CA LEU A 443 14.86 3.24 -13.72
C LEU A 443 15.60 3.14 -12.37
N ASP A 444 14.89 3.05 -11.25
CA ASP A 444 15.49 2.85 -9.93
C ASP A 444 16.14 1.47 -9.80
N VAL A 445 15.49 0.41 -10.34
CA VAL A 445 16.08 -0.94 -10.42
C VAL A 445 17.36 -0.95 -11.26
N LEU A 446 17.35 -0.34 -12.45
CA LEU A 446 18.56 -0.24 -13.28
C LEU A 446 19.70 0.46 -12.54
N ARG A 447 19.40 1.58 -11.88
CA ARG A 447 20.39 2.32 -11.08
C ARG A 447 20.95 1.49 -9.93
N ALA A 448 20.08 0.77 -9.19
CA ALA A 448 20.52 -0.08 -8.09
C ALA A 448 21.46 -1.19 -8.57
N LEU A 449 21.09 -1.90 -9.65
CA LEU A 449 21.91 -2.97 -10.22
C LEU A 449 23.29 -2.50 -10.69
N GLN A 450 23.40 -1.26 -11.18
CA GLN A 450 24.64 -0.72 -11.70
C GLN A 450 25.53 -0.05 -10.64
N ARG A 451 24.91 0.65 -9.68
CA ARG A 451 25.65 1.49 -8.72
C ARG A 451 25.78 0.89 -7.32
N GLU A 452 24.99 -0.12 -7.01
CA GLU A 452 24.90 -0.73 -5.69
C GLU A 452 25.16 -2.26 -5.77
N PRO A 453 26.43 -2.71 -5.89
CA PRO A 453 26.76 -4.13 -6.12
C PRO A 453 26.14 -5.10 -5.10
N ALA A 454 25.94 -4.66 -3.87
CA ALA A 454 25.30 -5.46 -2.83
C ALA A 454 23.86 -5.86 -3.20
N THR A 455 23.14 -5.04 -3.96
CA THR A 455 21.78 -5.35 -4.40
C THR A 455 21.73 -6.50 -5.38
N LEU A 456 22.69 -6.57 -6.30
CA LEU A 456 22.83 -7.71 -7.21
C LEU A 456 23.22 -8.99 -6.47
N GLN A 457 24.11 -8.90 -5.47
CA GLN A 457 24.49 -10.06 -4.66
C GLN A 457 23.29 -10.58 -3.87
N ALA A 458 22.49 -9.68 -3.27
CA ALA A 458 21.29 -10.04 -2.54
C ALA A 458 20.22 -10.69 -3.45
N LEU A 459 20.03 -10.16 -4.65
CA LEU A 459 19.14 -10.76 -5.66
C LEU A 459 19.59 -12.18 -6.03
N ARG A 460 20.88 -12.37 -6.33
CA ARG A 460 21.44 -13.68 -6.66
C ARG A 460 21.27 -14.69 -5.53
N ALA A 461 21.51 -14.29 -4.29
CA ALA A 461 21.35 -15.16 -3.13
C ALA A 461 19.90 -15.58 -2.91
N GLU A 462 18.94 -14.66 -3.09
CA GLU A 462 17.51 -14.97 -2.97
C GLU A 462 17.06 -15.99 -4.03
N LEU A 463 17.51 -15.84 -5.28
CA LEU A 463 17.22 -16.79 -6.35
C LEU A 463 17.92 -18.15 -6.11
N ALA A 464 19.19 -18.13 -5.73
CA ALA A 464 19.97 -19.35 -5.46
C ALA A 464 19.35 -20.20 -4.33
N ALA A 465 18.71 -19.59 -3.34
CA ALA A 465 18.05 -20.29 -2.25
C ALA A 465 16.82 -21.12 -2.68
N ALA A 466 16.29 -20.88 -3.88
CA ALA A 466 15.20 -21.67 -4.48
C ALA A 466 15.67 -22.59 -5.62
N ALA A 467 16.95 -22.56 -5.99
CA ALA A 467 17.49 -23.33 -7.10
C ALA A 467 17.27 -24.85 -6.94
N GLY A 468 16.99 -25.54 -8.05
CA GLY A 468 16.75 -26.98 -8.10
C GLY A 468 15.35 -27.40 -7.63
N ARG A 469 14.48 -26.48 -7.25
CA ARG A 469 13.13 -26.81 -6.76
C ARG A 469 12.09 -26.92 -7.87
N HIS A 470 12.29 -26.26 -9.01
CA HIS A 470 11.39 -26.36 -10.16
C HIS A 470 12.13 -25.98 -11.47
N PRO A 471 12.07 -26.80 -12.54
CA PRO A 471 12.84 -26.55 -13.77
C PRO A 471 12.54 -25.22 -14.46
N ALA A 472 11.25 -24.83 -14.54
CA ALA A 472 10.87 -23.55 -15.13
C ALA A 472 11.38 -22.35 -14.32
N PHE A 473 11.49 -22.49 -12.98
CA PHE A 473 12.11 -21.48 -12.14
C PHE A 473 13.60 -21.35 -12.42
N ASP A 474 14.33 -22.46 -12.50
CA ASP A 474 15.78 -22.44 -12.75
C ASP A 474 16.08 -21.77 -14.11
N ALA A 475 15.35 -22.13 -15.15
CA ALA A 475 15.48 -21.51 -16.47
C ALA A 475 15.17 -20.00 -16.46
N ALA A 476 14.13 -19.60 -15.75
CA ALA A 476 13.74 -18.17 -15.61
C ALA A 476 14.77 -17.37 -14.79
N ALA A 477 15.33 -17.95 -13.73
CA ALA A 477 16.37 -17.35 -12.91
C ALA A 477 17.65 -17.13 -13.71
N ASP A 478 18.09 -18.13 -14.48
CA ASP A 478 19.24 -18.02 -15.37
C ASP A 478 19.03 -16.93 -16.44
N ALA A 479 17.87 -16.91 -17.08
CA ALA A 479 17.53 -15.88 -18.07
C ALA A 479 17.50 -14.47 -17.47
N ALA A 480 16.92 -14.31 -16.28
CA ALA A 480 16.87 -13.03 -15.56
C ALA A 480 18.28 -12.54 -15.18
N LEU A 481 19.14 -13.42 -14.65
CA LEU A 481 20.52 -13.08 -14.30
C LEU A 481 21.39 -12.79 -15.54
N ALA A 482 21.18 -13.50 -16.64
CA ALA A 482 21.84 -13.21 -17.92
C ALA A 482 21.41 -11.83 -18.46
N ALA A 483 20.12 -11.49 -18.38
CA ALA A 483 19.62 -10.17 -18.76
C ALA A 483 20.22 -9.05 -17.90
N VAL A 484 20.38 -9.27 -16.57
CA VAL A 484 21.07 -8.32 -15.68
C VAL A 484 22.54 -8.18 -16.06
N ALA A 485 23.23 -9.28 -16.36
CA ALA A 485 24.64 -9.24 -16.76
C ALA A 485 24.86 -8.47 -18.07
N ALA A 486 23.88 -8.50 -18.98
CA ALA A 486 23.94 -7.77 -20.25
C ALA A 486 23.81 -6.24 -20.10
N LEU A 487 23.36 -5.70 -18.94
CA LEU A 487 23.26 -4.25 -18.71
C LEU A 487 24.62 -3.53 -18.69
N GLY A 488 25.71 -4.26 -18.39
CA GLY A 488 27.04 -3.66 -18.24
C GLY A 488 27.19 -2.75 -17.02
N ALA A 489 28.38 -2.16 -16.87
CA ALA A 489 28.73 -1.31 -15.72
C ALA A 489 28.53 0.19 -15.97
N GLN A 490 28.14 0.61 -17.17
CA GLN A 490 27.93 2.00 -17.53
C GLN A 490 26.49 2.46 -17.24
N ASP A 491 26.27 3.76 -17.14
CA ASP A 491 24.91 4.32 -17.00
C ASP A 491 23.99 3.77 -18.11
N PRO A 492 22.71 3.49 -17.80
CA PRO A 492 21.79 2.86 -18.76
C PRO A 492 21.67 3.71 -20.03
N ASP A 493 22.06 3.14 -21.16
CA ASP A 493 21.80 3.73 -22.45
C ASP A 493 20.30 3.70 -22.82
N ALA A 494 19.95 4.27 -23.96
CA ALA A 494 18.57 4.31 -24.42
C ALA A 494 17.96 2.91 -24.62
N ALA A 495 18.75 1.92 -25.03
CA ALA A 495 18.33 0.54 -25.26
C ALA A 495 18.03 -0.16 -23.92
N ALA A 496 18.91 -0.01 -22.92
CA ALA A 496 18.71 -0.54 -21.58
C ALA A 496 17.46 0.06 -20.92
N GLN A 497 17.26 1.39 -21.05
CA GLN A 497 16.05 2.04 -20.53
C GLN A 497 14.79 1.57 -21.25
N ALA A 498 14.81 1.39 -22.56
CA ALA A 498 13.67 0.87 -23.33
C ALA A 498 13.32 -0.58 -22.92
N GLY A 499 14.30 -1.40 -22.60
CA GLY A 499 14.14 -2.79 -22.14
C GLY A 499 13.80 -2.95 -20.66
N ALA A 500 13.86 -1.88 -19.85
CA ALA A 500 13.80 -1.94 -18.40
C ALA A 500 12.52 -2.61 -17.85
N ARG A 501 11.36 -2.33 -18.42
CA ARG A 501 10.09 -2.94 -17.97
C ARG A 501 10.10 -4.46 -18.14
N ARG A 502 10.60 -4.95 -19.27
CA ARG A 502 10.70 -6.40 -19.53
C ARG A 502 11.63 -7.08 -18.54
N LEU A 503 12.78 -6.44 -18.26
CA LEU A 503 13.73 -6.95 -17.27
C LEU A 503 13.09 -7.02 -15.88
N VAL A 504 12.47 -5.93 -15.43
CA VAL A 504 11.87 -5.84 -14.08
C VAL A 504 10.68 -6.77 -13.93
N GLU A 505 9.89 -6.99 -14.98
CA GLU A 505 8.83 -8.00 -15.01
C GLU A 505 9.41 -9.42 -14.83
N GLY A 506 10.45 -9.78 -15.58
CA GLY A 506 11.12 -11.06 -15.44
C GLY A 506 11.67 -11.27 -14.02
N LEU A 507 12.34 -10.26 -13.46
CA LEU A 507 12.83 -10.30 -12.08
C LEU A 507 11.70 -10.45 -11.06
N ALA A 508 10.58 -9.75 -11.24
CA ALA A 508 9.45 -9.82 -10.33
C ALA A 508 8.81 -11.22 -10.31
N LEU A 509 8.56 -11.79 -11.47
CA LEU A 509 7.99 -13.13 -11.60
C LEU A 509 8.92 -14.19 -11.01
N THR A 510 10.22 -14.08 -11.27
CA THR A 510 11.22 -15.01 -10.73
C THR A 510 11.33 -14.88 -9.21
N LEU A 511 11.31 -13.65 -8.65
CA LEU A 511 11.32 -13.44 -7.20
C LEU A 511 10.04 -13.96 -6.53
N GLN A 512 8.88 -13.75 -7.12
CA GLN A 512 7.62 -14.31 -6.60
C GLN A 512 7.69 -15.85 -6.54
N ALA A 513 8.18 -16.49 -7.61
CA ALA A 513 8.39 -17.94 -7.64
C ALA A 513 9.38 -18.40 -6.56
N ALA A 514 10.52 -17.71 -6.41
CA ALA A 514 11.51 -18.03 -5.38
C ALA A 514 10.89 -18.01 -3.97
N VAL A 515 10.11 -16.97 -3.66
CA VAL A 515 9.46 -16.82 -2.36
C VAL A 515 8.44 -17.93 -2.11
N LEU A 516 7.62 -18.28 -3.12
CA LEU A 516 6.64 -19.36 -3.02
C LEU A 516 7.29 -20.73 -2.84
N LEU A 517 8.33 -21.03 -3.64
CA LEU A 517 9.09 -22.28 -3.57
C LEU A 517 9.80 -22.46 -2.22
N ARG A 518 10.46 -21.41 -1.72
CA ARG A 518 11.11 -21.43 -0.40
C ARG A 518 10.13 -21.55 0.75
N GLY A 519 8.96 -20.91 0.61
CA GLY A 519 7.89 -20.96 1.59
C GLY A 519 7.05 -22.23 1.52
N HIS A 520 7.39 -23.17 0.64
CA HIS A 520 6.62 -24.41 0.42
C HIS A 520 5.13 -24.14 0.18
N SER A 521 4.81 -23.04 -0.54
CA SER A 521 3.43 -22.74 -0.92
C SER A 521 2.87 -23.88 -1.77
N PRO A 522 1.63 -24.34 -1.48
CA PRO A 522 0.98 -25.35 -2.31
C PRO A 522 0.69 -24.84 -3.74
N LEU A 523 0.81 -23.53 -3.99
CA LEU A 523 0.62 -22.91 -5.30
C LEU A 523 1.93 -22.65 -6.04
N ALA A 524 3.10 -23.00 -5.48
CA ALA A 524 4.39 -22.70 -6.08
C ALA A 524 4.54 -23.33 -7.47
N ASP A 525 4.18 -24.60 -7.63
CA ASP A 525 4.28 -25.31 -8.91
C ASP A 525 3.30 -24.74 -9.94
N ALA A 526 2.06 -24.45 -9.54
CA ALA A 526 1.06 -23.82 -10.39
C ALA A 526 1.50 -22.42 -10.86
N PHE A 527 2.14 -21.65 -9.98
CA PHE A 527 2.74 -20.36 -10.32
C PHE A 527 3.87 -20.53 -11.35
N CYS A 528 4.81 -21.45 -11.10
CA CYS A 528 5.92 -21.69 -12.02
C CYS A 528 5.44 -22.10 -13.41
N ARG A 529 4.54 -23.09 -13.50
CA ARG A 529 3.97 -23.54 -14.79
C ARG A 529 3.24 -22.41 -15.52
N SER A 530 2.41 -21.65 -14.82
CA SER A 530 1.57 -20.64 -15.46
C SER A 530 2.27 -19.32 -15.74
N ARG A 531 3.30 -18.93 -14.97
CA ARG A 531 3.95 -17.61 -15.07
C ARG A 531 5.35 -17.64 -15.69
N LEU A 532 6.08 -18.77 -15.59
CA LEU A 532 7.46 -18.86 -16.04
C LEU A 532 7.63 -19.74 -17.29
N ASP A 533 6.78 -20.73 -17.50
CA ASP A 533 6.89 -21.69 -18.61
C ASP A 533 6.16 -21.25 -19.89
N GLY A 534 5.70 -19.99 -19.98
CA GLY A 534 5.04 -19.45 -21.17
C GLY A 534 3.63 -20.00 -21.46
N GLY A 535 3.11 -20.86 -20.58
CA GLY A 535 1.84 -21.58 -20.77
C GLY A 535 0.56 -20.79 -20.45
N ARG A 536 0.66 -19.46 -20.22
CA ARG A 536 -0.51 -18.62 -19.92
C ARG A 536 -0.94 -17.77 -21.12
N GLY A 537 -2.25 -17.47 -21.21
CA GLY A 537 -2.78 -16.41 -22.05
C GLY A 537 -2.56 -15.00 -21.48
N ALA A 538 -3.05 -13.99 -22.20
CA ALA A 538 -2.92 -12.58 -21.82
C ALA A 538 -3.90 -12.15 -20.71
N VAL A 539 -4.99 -12.90 -20.52
CA VAL A 539 -6.06 -12.63 -19.53
C VAL A 539 -6.05 -13.67 -18.41
N PHE A 540 -6.73 -13.38 -17.31
CA PHE A 540 -6.95 -14.36 -16.24
C PHE A 540 -7.87 -15.49 -16.70
N GLY A 541 -7.84 -16.63 -15.99
CA GLY A 541 -8.66 -17.80 -16.32
C GLY A 541 -8.13 -18.64 -17.47
N THR A 542 -6.83 -18.61 -17.73
CA THR A 542 -6.17 -19.32 -18.82
C THR A 542 -5.19 -20.39 -18.34
N LEU A 543 -5.37 -20.91 -17.13
CA LEU A 543 -4.58 -22.04 -16.62
C LEU A 543 -4.84 -23.29 -17.48
N ALA A 544 -3.76 -23.97 -17.91
CA ALA A 544 -3.85 -25.13 -18.77
C ALA A 544 -4.07 -26.44 -17.99
N ALA A 545 -3.56 -26.54 -16.74
CA ALA A 545 -3.58 -27.77 -15.97
C ALA A 545 -4.77 -27.80 -14.99
N ALA A 546 -5.57 -28.87 -15.03
CA ALA A 546 -6.71 -29.05 -14.12
C ALA A 546 -6.25 -29.15 -12.64
N ASP A 547 -5.15 -29.81 -12.38
CA ASP A 547 -4.59 -29.96 -11.02
C ASP A 547 -4.20 -28.62 -10.40
N ASP A 548 -3.77 -27.64 -11.20
CA ASP A 548 -3.47 -26.28 -10.75
C ASP A 548 -4.74 -25.55 -10.28
N ILE A 549 -5.85 -25.74 -11.02
CA ILE A 549 -7.16 -25.18 -10.69
C ILE A 549 -7.66 -25.77 -9.37
N ASP A 550 -7.59 -27.08 -9.20
CA ASP A 550 -8.06 -27.77 -8.00
C ASP A 550 -7.24 -27.40 -6.78
N SER A 551 -5.91 -27.35 -6.90
CA SER A 551 -4.99 -26.94 -5.83
C SER A 551 -5.25 -25.49 -5.38
N ALA A 552 -5.42 -24.57 -6.32
CA ALA A 552 -5.70 -23.17 -6.02
C ALA A 552 -7.05 -22.99 -5.32
N LEU A 553 -8.10 -23.67 -5.79
CA LEU A 553 -9.43 -23.60 -5.17
C LEU A 553 -9.47 -24.27 -3.78
N ALA A 554 -8.73 -25.35 -3.56
CA ALA A 554 -8.57 -25.95 -2.24
C ALA A 554 -7.89 -24.99 -1.25
N ARG A 555 -6.85 -24.28 -1.70
CA ARG A 555 -6.10 -23.29 -0.91
C ARG A 555 -6.96 -22.15 -0.38
N ILE A 556 -7.89 -21.63 -1.18
CA ILE A 556 -8.78 -20.52 -0.84
C ILE A 556 -10.14 -20.96 -0.31
N GLY A 557 -10.41 -22.26 -0.34
CA GLY A 557 -11.69 -22.87 0.08
C GLY A 557 -11.77 -23.20 1.55
N GLY A 558 -10.62 -23.26 2.26
CA GLY A 558 -10.47 -23.65 3.65
C GLY A 558 -10.87 -22.59 4.65
#